data_4e13929cb69fc6e6c787ccea490dfc99
#
_entry.id   4e13929cb69fc6e6c787ccea490dfc99
#
_cell.length_a   1.000
_cell.length_b   1.000
_cell.length_c   1.000
_cell.angle_alpha   90.00
_cell.angle_beta   90.00
_cell.angle_gamma   90.00
#
_symmetry.space_group_name_H-M   'P 1'
#
loop_
_entity.id
_entity.type
_entity.pdbx_description
1 polymer ?
#
loop_
_entity_poly.entity_id
_entity_poly.type
_entity_poly.pdbx_seq_one_letter_code
_entity_poly.pdbx_strand_id
1 'polypeptide(L)'
;MTLKHIMALAIGCSSMLFTLPACSDEQQFTDNNTDAKRIEVQHITPEMAKVRDYVPLYAVVAHRGSTFWAPEETEAAWRWAREMGADYLESDMQATKDGVILANHDENLKRTTNIANVYSEYVPASRKDFYRSFKNADGSQHFSEEDIEAQYQRDVKDFRPYYTMSYYYHELLALDAGSWFNTSSPDQARAAFAQKGGIHQYVSALQDQIAYAQGKMLRRDANGERVLAYHIKDKYKDMTLEQIYNAEKRTTKCDDPSVSYTYAAKYMDFVDYDFDDAYVADPQDTGNRPGIYIEFKESWLNPKDMEVRVYNALADCGWNIATQPETEHKPFYTNGKVNVGNTNGKVILQTFSFDALTRAYNVFKGKVPMCFLLWTGTYATDLKYNTPTGYADFISYGLNHGAHIMGPAISGAPNNYPEMNNPWQAYMIRKSGMINHPYSFDSYAQMAKYMGYYNDYYDAGNTTQFDNLLLTTVPATAHTNFSGTKSTPVYMDGFFTNRSEMSLRFMIENGFRCNANLPNPFHKGETYDNSQAPSSVPDAEKTLQRLGY
;
A
#
# COMPACT_ATOMS: atom_id res chain seq x y z
N MET A 1 -31.68 30.88 -37.54
CA MET A 1 -30.87 31.10 -36.34
C MET A 1 -29.40 30.94 -36.70
N THR A 2 -28.64 32.00 -36.60
CA THR A 2 -27.23 32.02 -37.01
C THR A 2 -26.32 31.48 -35.91
N LEU A 3 -25.21 30.91 -36.29
CA LEU A 3 -24.20 30.29 -35.41
C LEU A 3 -23.79 31.15 -34.19
N LYS A 4 -23.92 32.47 -34.29
CA LYS A 4 -23.66 33.44 -33.22
C LYS A 4 -24.62 33.33 -32.01
N HIS A 5 -25.86 32.90 -32.21
CA HIS A 5 -26.83 32.75 -31.13
C HIS A 5 -26.61 31.45 -30.34
N ILE A 6 -26.07 30.43 -30.99
CA ILE A 6 -25.73 29.14 -30.32
C ILE A 6 -24.47 29.29 -29.43
N MET A 7 -23.47 30.08 -29.89
CA MET A 7 -22.28 30.36 -29.09
C MET A 7 -22.58 31.23 -27.85
N ALA A 8 -23.51 32.18 -27.95
CA ALA A 8 -23.89 33.01 -26.81
C ALA A 8 -24.62 32.21 -25.71
N LEU A 9 -25.38 31.18 -26.07
CA LEU A 9 -26.06 30.30 -25.13
C LEU A 9 -25.08 29.31 -24.44
N ALA A 10 -24.05 28.82 -25.16
CA ALA A 10 -23.04 27.94 -24.63
C ALA A 10 -22.10 28.67 -23.62
N ILE A 11 -21.79 29.95 -23.91
CA ILE A 11 -20.95 30.76 -22.99
C ILE A 11 -21.73 31.18 -21.74
N GLY A 12 -23.05 31.43 -21.88
CA GLY A 12 -23.91 31.72 -20.72
C GLY A 12 -24.09 30.55 -19.75
N CYS A 13 -24.13 29.31 -20.27
CA CYS A 13 -24.22 28.12 -19.40
C CYS A 13 -22.91 27.74 -18.76
N SER A 14 -21.76 27.98 -19.42
CA SER A 14 -20.44 27.69 -18.80
C SER A 14 -20.07 28.72 -17.74
N SER A 15 -20.50 29.99 -17.84
CA SER A 15 -20.25 30.98 -16.81
C SER A 15 -21.13 30.83 -15.54
N MET A 16 -22.27 30.16 -15.63
CA MET A 16 -23.09 29.83 -14.46
C MET A 16 -22.65 28.58 -13.72
N LEU A 17 -21.86 27.70 -14.35
CA LEU A 17 -21.33 26.49 -13.71
C LEU A 17 -20.05 26.76 -12.90
N PHE A 18 -19.37 27.89 -13.09
CA PHE A 18 -18.13 28.21 -12.37
C PHE A 18 -18.30 29.12 -11.14
N THR A 19 -19.51 29.55 -10.83
CA THR A 19 -19.75 30.48 -9.69
C THR A 19 -20.43 29.83 -8.49
N LEU A 20 -20.68 28.52 -8.49
CA LEU A 20 -21.42 27.85 -7.41
C LEU A 20 -20.62 26.97 -6.43
N PRO A 21 -19.36 26.57 -6.62
CA PRO A 21 -18.73 25.69 -5.63
C PRO A 21 -17.98 26.40 -4.52
N ALA A 22 -17.40 27.58 -4.74
CA ALA A 22 -16.42 28.13 -3.78
C ALA A 22 -17.05 28.71 -2.50
N CYS A 23 -18.26 29.27 -2.57
CA CYS A 23 -18.92 29.83 -1.37
C CYS A 23 -19.72 28.79 -0.58
N SER A 24 -20.14 27.68 -1.21
CA SER A 24 -20.89 26.64 -0.51
C SER A 24 -19.99 25.75 0.35
N ASP A 25 -18.72 25.57 -0.06
CA ASP A 25 -17.81 24.67 0.66
C ASP A 25 -17.30 25.29 1.97
N GLU A 26 -17.02 26.59 2.00
CA GLU A 26 -16.62 27.28 3.24
C GLU A 26 -17.77 27.33 4.26
N GLN A 27 -18.97 27.63 3.82
CA GLN A 27 -20.12 27.68 4.69
C GLN A 27 -20.52 26.27 5.16
N GLN A 28 -20.46 25.28 4.26
CA GLN A 28 -20.66 23.89 4.59
C GLN A 28 -19.61 23.37 5.58
N PHE A 29 -18.36 23.80 5.44
CA PHE A 29 -17.29 23.47 6.36
C PHE A 29 -17.55 23.96 7.79
N THR A 30 -17.98 25.22 7.95
CA THR A 30 -18.23 25.81 9.26
C THR A 30 -19.46 25.20 9.94
N ASP A 31 -20.54 25.02 9.20
CA ASP A 31 -21.79 24.44 9.67
C ASP A 31 -21.63 22.97 10.02
N ASN A 32 -20.98 22.18 9.16
CA ASN A 32 -20.71 20.76 9.38
C ASN A 32 -19.78 20.52 10.57
N ASN A 33 -18.83 21.41 10.86
CA ASN A 33 -18.00 21.26 12.05
C ASN A 33 -18.83 21.39 13.34
N THR A 34 -19.82 22.28 13.36
CA THR A 34 -20.74 22.44 14.49
C THR A 34 -21.63 21.20 14.65
N ASP A 35 -22.13 20.65 13.55
CA ASP A 35 -22.96 19.44 13.57
C ASP A 35 -22.14 18.19 13.93
N ALA A 36 -20.91 18.07 13.45
CA ALA A 36 -20.00 16.99 13.81
C ALA A 36 -19.74 16.89 15.32
N LYS A 37 -19.75 18.02 16.04
CA LYS A 37 -19.62 18.04 17.50
C LYS A 37 -20.83 17.48 18.22
N ARG A 38 -22.01 17.53 17.60
CA ARG A 38 -23.29 17.08 18.19
C ARG A 38 -23.60 15.62 17.88
N ILE A 39 -23.04 15.09 16.77
CA ILE A 39 -23.28 13.69 16.37
C ILE A 39 -22.53 12.76 17.33
N GLU A 40 -23.23 11.75 17.83
CA GLU A 40 -22.61 10.67 18.57
C GLU A 40 -21.78 9.80 17.63
N VAL A 41 -20.57 9.49 18.05
CA VAL A 41 -19.63 8.64 17.33
C VAL A 41 -19.30 7.45 18.20
N GLN A 42 -19.35 6.24 17.64
CA GLN A 42 -18.94 5.03 18.35
C GLN A 42 -17.45 5.14 18.74
N HIS A 43 -17.13 4.70 19.95
CA HIS A 43 -15.77 4.72 20.47
C HIS A 43 -15.11 3.34 20.33
N ILE A 44 -13.79 3.37 20.13
CA ILE A 44 -12.92 2.19 20.19
C ILE A 44 -13.00 1.53 21.59
N THR A 45 -13.01 0.20 21.63
CA THR A 45 -12.98 -0.51 22.91
C THR A 45 -11.58 -0.46 23.55
N PRO A 46 -11.45 -0.72 24.88
CA PRO A 46 -10.12 -0.77 25.52
C PRO A 46 -9.17 -1.81 24.89
N GLU A 47 -9.70 -2.95 24.45
CA GLU A 47 -8.93 -4.01 23.79
C GLU A 47 -8.41 -3.54 22.43
N MET A 48 -9.26 -2.88 21.64
CA MET A 48 -8.86 -2.29 20.37
C MET A 48 -7.89 -1.13 20.57
N ALA A 49 -8.08 -0.29 21.61
CA ALA A 49 -7.17 0.79 21.93
C ALA A 49 -5.74 0.28 22.18
N LYS A 50 -5.59 -0.86 22.86
CA LYS A 50 -4.30 -1.50 23.06
C LYS A 50 -3.62 -1.88 21.73
N VAL A 51 -4.38 -2.39 20.76
CA VAL A 51 -3.84 -2.75 19.43
C VAL A 51 -3.55 -1.49 18.61
N ARG A 52 -4.40 -0.45 18.71
CA ARG A 52 -4.13 0.87 18.12
C ARG A 52 -2.78 1.42 18.58
N ASP A 53 -2.46 1.30 19.86
CA ASP A 53 -1.23 1.82 20.46
C ASP A 53 0.05 1.06 20.04
N TYR A 54 -0.08 -0.01 19.24
CA TYR A 54 1.05 -0.63 18.54
C TYR A 54 1.57 0.23 17.38
N VAL A 55 0.84 1.25 16.96
CA VAL A 55 1.21 2.10 15.80
C VAL A 55 1.85 3.39 16.29
N PRO A 56 3.03 3.76 15.78
CA PRO A 56 3.66 5.03 16.13
C PRO A 56 2.83 6.22 15.66
N LEU A 57 2.75 7.26 16.47
CA LEU A 57 2.14 8.53 16.06
C LEU A 57 3.04 9.26 15.07
N TYR A 58 2.40 9.98 14.15
CA TYR A 58 3.06 10.73 13.08
C TYR A 58 3.89 9.85 12.14
N ALA A 59 3.40 8.63 11.90
CA ALA A 59 4.04 7.67 11.01
C ALA A 59 4.07 8.17 9.56
N VAL A 60 5.20 7.99 8.90
CA VAL A 60 5.35 8.20 7.46
C VAL A 60 5.33 6.85 6.77
N VAL A 61 4.29 6.63 5.96
CA VAL A 61 4.05 5.39 5.22
C VAL A 61 4.49 5.58 3.78
N ALA A 62 5.55 4.88 3.37
CA ALA A 62 6.07 4.92 2.01
C ALA A 62 5.13 4.17 1.06
N HIS A 63 4.19 4.89 0.42
CA HIS A 63 3.19 4.36 -0.50
C HIS A 63 3.88 3.62 -1.65
N ARG A 64 3.70 2.31 -1.73
CA ARG A 64 4.36 1.38 -2.67
C ARG A 64 5.89 1.53 -2.72
N GLY A 65 6.51 1.97 -1.60
CA GLY A 65 7.93 2.24 -1.50
C GLY A 65 8.37 3.63 -1.94
N SER A 66 7.46 4.63 -1.97
CA SER A 66 7.73 6.01 -2.42
C SER A 66 7.97 6.14 -3.94
N THR A 67 6.89 6.00 -4.69
CA THR A 67 6.87 5.83 -6.15
C THR A 67 7.42 7.00 -6.97
N PHE A 68 7.77 8.12 -6.35
CA PHE A 68 8.42 9.23 -7.06
C PHE A 68 9.89 8.91 -7.42
N TRP A 69 10.59 8.14 -6.58
CA TRP A 69 12.03 7.89 -6.71
C TRP A 69 12.39 6.57 -7.36
N ALA A 70 11.54 5.55 -7.27
CA ALA A 70 11.79 4.23 -7.81
C ALA A 70 10.48 3.55 -8.23
N PRO A 71 10.53 2.52 -9.11
CA PRO A 71 9.35 1.79 -9.54
C PRO A 71 8.60 1.21 -8.35
N GLU A 72 7.28 1.39 -8.33
CA GLU A 72 6.42 0.92 -7.25
C GLU A 72 6.60 -0.57 -6.96
N GLU A 73 6.56 -0.93 -5.66
CA GLU A 73 6.54 -2.31 -5.16
C GLU A 73 7.72 -3.19 -5.60
N THR A 74 8.87 -2.56 -5.76
CA THR A 74 10.12 -3.23 -6.14
C THR A 74 11.17 -3.18 -5.03
N GLU A 75 12.21 -4.03 -5.18
CA GLU A 75 13.40 -4.01 -4.31
C GLU A 75 13.98 -2.59 -4.18
N ALA A 76 14.09 -1.87 -5.30
CA ALA A 76 14.64 -0.52 -5.33
C ALA A 76 13.82 0.45 -4.48
N ALA A 77 12.49 0.45 -4.63
CA ALA A 77 11.60 1.35 -3.92
C ALA A 77 11.64 1.11 -2.41
N TRP A 78 11.51 -0.13 -1.97
CA TRP A 78 11.47 -0.44 -0.54
C TRP A 78 12.83 -0.31 0.15
N ARG A 79 13.92 -0.70 -0.50
CA ARG A 79 15.26 -0.43 0.03
C ARG A 79 15.52 1.06 0.16
N TRP A 80 15.13 1.84 -0.84
CA TRP A 80 15.27 3.30 -0.80
C TRP A 80 14.43 3.90 0.33
N ALA A 81 13.16 3.55 0.45
CA ALA A 81 12.27 4.07 1.51
C ALA A 81 12.77 3.70 2.91
N ARG A 82 13.28 2.48 3.11
CA ARG A 82 13.96 2.06 4.34
C ARG A 82 15.14 2.98 4.67
N GLU A 83 16.01 3.22 3.70
CA GLU A 83 17.19 4.06 3.89
C GLU A 83 16.86 5.53 4.12
N MET A 84 15.74 6.02 3.59
CA MET A 84 15.22 7.35 3.92
C MET A 84 14.72 7.45 5.36
N GLY A 85 14.35 6.36 6.01
CA GLY A 85 13.83 6.33 7.37
C GLY A 85 12.29 6.41 7.44
N ALA A 86 11.58 5.90 6.42
CA ALA A 86 10.14 5.69 6.47
C ALA A 86 9.79 4.70 7.60
N ASP A 87 8.65 4.91 8.25
CA ASP A 87 8.21 4.05 9.36
C ASP A 87 7.58 2.76 8.85
N TYR A 88 6.94 2.81 7.70
CA TYR A 88 6.32 1.67 7.04
C TYR A 88 6.64 1.65 5.54
N LEU A 89 6.81 0.43 5.04
CA LEU A 89 6.84 0.11 3.62
C LEU A 89 5.43 -0.39 3.26
N GLU A 90 4.76 0.30 2.36
CA GLU A 90 3.40 -0.07 1.97
C GLU A 90 3.42 -0.86 0.67
N SER A 91 2.40 -1.72 0.49
CA SER A 91 2.19 -2.53 -0.71
C SER A 91 0.76 -3.00 -0.86
N ASP A 92 0.41 -3.32 -2.11
CA ASP A 92 -0.88 -3.83 -2.56
C ASP A 92 -0.80 -5.34 -2.86
N MET A 93 -1.69 -6.16 -2.30
CA MET A 93 -1.59 -7.61 -2.40
C MET A 93 -2.46 -8.17 -3.52
N GLN A 94 -1.84 -8.97 -4.40
CA GLN A 94 -2.45 -9.80 -5.41
C GLN A 94 -2.01 -11.26 -5.21
N ALA A 95 -2.60 -12.22 -5.94
CA ALA A 95 -2.19 -13.61 -5.88
C ALA A 95 -1.82 -14.16 -7.26
N THR A 96 -0.85 -15.08 -7.28
CA THR A 96 -0.48 -15.85 -8.47
C THR A 96 -1.33 -17.12 -8.60
N LYS A 97 -1.17 -17.85 -9.71
CA LYS A 97 -1.82 -19.14 -9.94
C LYS A 97 -1.44 -20.18 -8.89
N ASP A 98 -0.23 -20.16 -8.39
CA ASP A 98 0.28 -21.03 -7.33
C ASP A 98 0.14 -20.44 -5.91
N GLY A 99 -0.61 -19.35 -5.78
CA GLY A 99 -1.02 -18.80 -4.49
C GLY A 99 0.05 -18.01 -3.76
N VAL A 100 1.14 -17.64 -4.43
CA VAL A 100 2.12 -16.69 -3.87
C VAL A 100 1.47 -15.31 -3.79
N ILE A 101 1.62 -14.65 -2.67
CA ILE A 101 1.14 -13.29 -2.47
C ILE A 101 2.13 -12.33 -3.09
N LEU A 102 1.70 -11.64 -4.14
CA LEU A 102 2.47 -10.60 -4.82
C LEU A 102 2.20 -9.23 -4.23
N ALA A 103 3.19 -8.38 -4.31
CA ALA A 103 3.01 -6.95 -4.21
C ALA A 103 2.84 -6.36 -5.62
N ASN A 104 1.62 -5.96 -5.96
CA ASN A 104 1.28 -5.32 -7.22
C ASN A 104 -0.09 -4.66 -7.15
N HIS A 105 -0.16 -3.37 -7.45
CA HIS A 105 -1.40 -2.61 -7.32
C HIS A 105 -2.54 -3.16 -8.18
N ASP A 106 -2.27 -3.38 -9.47
CA ASP A 106 -3.27 -3.85 -10.41
C ASP A 106 -3.27 -5.39 -10.46
N GLU A 107 -4.41 -6.01 -10.67
CA GLU A 107 -4.49 -7.43 -11.00
C GLU A 107 -3.91 -7.74 -12.39
N ASN A 108 -3.72 -6.73 -13.24
CA ASN A 108 -3.12 -6.82 -14.58
C ASN A 108 -1.71 -6.23 -14.58
N LEU A 109 -0.74 -7.03 -14.95
CA LEU A 109 0.69 -6.71 -14.88
C LEU A 109 1.21 -5.78 -16.00
N LYS A 110 0.37 -5.36 -16.96
CA LYS A 110 0.82 -4.58 -18.15
C LYS A 110 1.34 -3.19 -17.80
N ARG A 111 0.83 -2.58 -16.74
CA ARG A 111 1.22 -1.21 -16.39
C ARG A 111 2.61 -1.14 -15.79
N THR A 112 2.95 -2.11 -14.96
CA THR A 112 4.16 -2.08 -14.12
C THR A 112 5.23 -3.09 -14.52
N THR A 113 5.01 -3.84 -15.60
CA THR A 113 5.96 -4.83 -16.11
C THR A 113 6.02 -4.85 -17.63
N ASN A 114 7.05 -5.52 -18.15
CA ASN A 114 7.20 -5.80 -19.59
C ASN A 114 6.46 -7.06 -20.05
N ILE A 115 5.43 -7.53 -19.32
CA ILE A 115 4.76 -8.82 -19.56
C ILE A 115 4.26 -8.98 -20.99
N ALA A 116 3.75 -7.91 -21.63
CA ALA A 116 3.27 -7.96 -23.00
C ALA A 116 4.40 -8.13 -24.05
N ASN A 117 5.66 -7.91 -23.66
CA ASN A 117 6.83 -8.15 -24.50
C ASN A 117 7.41 -9.54 -24.29
N VAL A 118 7.24 -10.11 -23.08
CA VAL A 118 7.75 -11.44 -22.71
C VAL A 118 6.75 -12.54 -23.07
N TYR A 119 5.47 -12.31 -22.80
CA TYR A 119 4.40 -13.27 -23.02
C TYR A 119 3.36 -12.74 -24.02
N SER A 120 2.86 -13.66 -24.86
CA SER A 120 1.72 -13.42 -25.72
C SER A 120 0.39 -13.52 -24.94
N GLU A 121 -0.73 -13.35 -25.65
CA GLU A 121 -2.07 -13.52 -25.07
C GLU A 121 -2.48 -14.98 -24.83
N TYR A 122 -1.53 -15.91 -24.90
CA TYR A 122 -1.74 -17.34 -24.70
C TYR A 122 -0.91 -17.85 -23.53
N VAL A 123 -1.28 -19.00 -23.01
CA VAL A 123 -0.50 -19.69 -21.97
C VAL A 123 0.95 -19.83 -22.45
N PRO A 124 1.94 -19.46 -21.63
CA PRO A 124 3.35 -19.61 -21.99
C PRO A 124 3.68 -21.06 -22.38
N ALA A 125 4.32 -21.25 -23.54
CA ALA A 125 4.76 -22.57 -23.97
C ALA A 125 5.77 -23.20 -22.99
N SER A 126 6.58 -22.35 -22.33
CA SER A 126 7.54 -22.73 -21.28
C SER A 126 6.88 -23.37 -20.04
N ARG A 127 5.55 -23.23 -19.86
CA ARG A 127 4.83 -23.85 -18.75
C ARG A 127 4.93 -25.37 -18.76
N LYS A 128 4.98 -26.00 -19.94
CA LYS A 128 5.20 -27.44 -20.02
C LYS A 128 6.59 -27.83 -19.49
N ASP A 129 7.61 -27.00 -19.78
CA ASP A 129 8.96 -27.24 -19.27
C ASP A 129 9.05 -27.00 -17.76
N PHE A 130 8.28 -26.04 -17.24
CA PHE A 130 8.11 -25.86 -15.80
C PHE A 130 7.56 -27.12 -15.14
N TYR A 131 6.51 -27.75 -15.67
CA TYR A 131 5.99 -29.02 -15.13
C TYR A 131 7.02 -30.15 -15.25
N ARG A 132 7.81 -30.20 -16.34
CA ARG A 132 8.90 -31.18 -16.53
C ARG A 132 10.08 -30.98 -15.58
N SER A 133 10.26 -29.79 -15.02
CA SER A 133 11.37 -29.47 -14.14
C SER A 133 11.29 -30.22 -12.80
N PHE A 134 10.10 -30.60 -12.38
CA PHE A 134 9.92 -31.35 -11.14
C PHE A 134 10.41 -32.78 -11.28
N LYS A 135 11.27 -33.22 -10.34
CA LYS A 135 11.93 -34.52 -10.35
C LYS A 135 11.64 -35.31 -9.07
N ASN A 136 11.55 -36.63 -9.23
CA ASN A 136 11.58 -37.55 -8.10
C ASN A 136 12.98 -37.66 -7.50
N ALA A 137 13.10 -38.29 -6.33
CA ALA A 137 14.37 -38.45 -5.64
C ALA A 137 15.41 -39.26 -6.46
N ASP A 138 14.95 -40.12 -7.39
CA ASP A 138 15.81 -40.89 -8.29
C ASP A 138 16.21 -40.11 -9.57
N GLY A 139 15.78 -38.85 -9.70
CA GLY A 139 16.04 -38.00 -10.86
C GLY A 139 15.07 -38.17 -12.03
N SER A 140 14.15 -39.13 -11.96
CA SER A 140 13.10 -39.30 -12.98
C SER A 140 12.13 -38.13 -12.97
N GLN A 141 11.43 -37.89 -14.08
CA GLN A 141 10.40 -36.84 -14.18
C GLN A 141 9.22 -37.20 -13.27
N HIS A 142 8.77 -36.21 -12.51
CA HIS A 142 7.69 -36.40 -11.54
C HIS A 142 6.32 -36.58 -12.20
N PHE A 143 5.97 -35.68 -13.12
CA PHE A 143 4.71 -35.73 -13.87
C PHE A 143 4.91 -36.39 -15.23
N SER A 144 3.97 -37.23 -15.66
CA SER A 144 4.01 -37.83 -16.99
C SER A 144 3.72 -36.81 -18.08
N GLU A 145 4.17 -37.05 -19.32
CA GLU A 145 3.88 -36.16 -20.46
C GLU A 145 2.37 -36.06 -20.74
N GLU A 146 1.61 -37.16 -20.53
CA GLU A 146 0.16 -37.18 -20.68
C GLU A 146 -0.52 -36.29 -19.65
N ASP A 147 -0.07 -36.33 -18.39
CA ASP A 147 -0.58 -35.50 -17.30
C ASP A 147 -0.24 -34.01 -17.54
N ILE A 148 0.98 -33.74 -18.00
CA ILE A 148 1.42 -32.37 -18.37
C ILE A 148 0.57 -31.82 -19.52
N GLU A 149 0.34 -32.57 -20.57
CA GLU A 149 -0.49 -32.13 -21.70
C GLU A 149 -1.92 -31.85 -21.26
N ALA A 150 -2.51 -32.77 -20.48
CA ALA A 150 -3.85 -32.60 -19.95
C ALA A 150 -3.97 -31.34 -19.05
N GLN A 151 -2.98 -31.09 -18.20
CA GLN A 151 -2.97 -29.89 -17.36
C GLN A 151 -2.78 -28.59 -18.19
N TYR A 152 -1.92 -28.64 -19.20
CA TYR A 152 -1.74 -27.49 -20.10
C TYR A 152 -3.04 -27.10 -20.81
N GLN A 153 -3.85 -28.10 -21.23
CA GLN A 153 -5.17 -27.83 -21.82
C GLN A 153 -6.17 -27.23 -20.82
N ARG A 154 -6.08 -27.62 -19.53
CA ARG A 154 -6.87 -26.96 -18.46
C ARG A 154 -6.41 -25.51 -18.26
N ASP A 155 -5.10 -25.28 -18.26
CA ASP A 155 -4.53 -23.94 -18.15
C ASP A 155 -4.99 -23.03 -19.30
N VAL A 156 -4.99 -23.52 -20.55
CA VAL A 156 -5.49 -22.79 -21.73
C VAL A 156 -6.93 -22.34 -21.53
N LYS A 157 -7.77 -23.20 -20.96
CA LYS A 157 -9.18 -22.90 -20.72
C LYS A 157 -9.38 -21.81 -19.65
N ASP A 158 -8.54 -21.82 -18.63
CA ASP A 158 -8.66 -20.93 -17.46
C ASP A 158 -7.80 -19.65 -17.61
N PHE A 159 -7.05 -19.48 -18.70
CA PHE A 159 -6.09 -18.41 -18.88
C PHE A 159 -6.74 -17.05 -19.13
N ARG A 160 -6.23 -16.06 -18.44
CA ARG A 160 -6.51 -14.63 -18.66
C ARG A 160 -5.19 -13.92 -18.94
N PRO A 161 -4.97 -13.42 -20.17
CA PRO A 161 -3.72 -12.77 -20.53
C PRO A 161 -3.37 -11.63 -19.59
N TYR A 162 -2.13 -11.64 -19.07
CA TYR A 162 -1.52 -10.60 -18.27
C TYR A 162 -2.05 -10.43 -16.84
N TYR A 163 -3.04 -11.22 -16.41
CA TYR A 163 -3.54 -11.19 -15.03
C TYR A 163 -2.71 -12.06 -14.10
N THR A 164 -2.40 -11.58 -12.89
CA THR A 164 -1.54 -12.24 -11.90
C THR A 164 -1.92 -13.70 -11.66
N MET A 165 -3.21 -13.98 -11.48
CA MET A 165 -3.76 -15.32 -11.26
C MET A 165 -3.57 -16.30 -12.41
N SER A 166 -3.17 -15.85 -13.58
CA SER A 166 -2.95 -16.68 -14.74
C SER A 166 -1.53 -17.25 -14.84
N TYR A 167 -0.61 -16.74 -14.02
CA TYR A 167 0.81 -17.11 -14.07
C TYR A 167 1.28 -17.72 -12.75
N TYR A 168 2.18 -18.70 -12.86
CA TYR A 168 2.96 -19.17 -11.72
C TYR A 168 4.00 -18.12 -11.34
N TYR A 169 4.35 -18.04 -10.06
CA TYR A 169 5.35 -17.06 -9.62
C TYR A 169 6.68 -17.23 -10.35
N HIS A 170 7.09 -18.48 -10.59
CA HIS A 170 8.27 -18.80 -11.41
C HIS A 170 8.25 -18.10 -12.80
N GLU A 171 7.09 -18.06 -13.47
CA GLU A 171 6.97 -17.38 -14.77
C GLU A 171 7.13 -15.87 -14.62
N LEU A 172 6.67 -15.27 -13.52
CA LEU A 172 6.76 -13.84 -13.27
C LEU A 172 8.19 -13.38 -12.97
N LEU A 173 9.09 -14.28 -12.58
CA LEU A 173 10.51 -13.95 -12.38
C LEU A 173 11.26 -13.64 -13.70
N ALA A 174 10.67 -13.93 -14.86
CA ALA A 174 11.20 -13.52 -16.16
C ALA A 174 10.84 -12.06 -16.53
N LEU A 175 10.04 -11.38 -15.71
CA LEU A 175 9.55 -10.03 -16.01
C LEU A 175 10.46 -8.96 -15.41
N ASP A 176 10.55 -7.86 -16.14
CA ASP A 176 11.17 -6.62 -15.68
C ASP A 176 10.05 -5.68 -15.17
N ALA A 177 10.09 -5.37 -13.88
CA ALA A 177 9.18 -4.45 -13.21
C ALA A 177 9.75 -3.04 -13.03
N GLY A 178 10.88 -2.72 -13.64
CA GLY A 178 11.56 -1.42 -13.46
C GLY A 178 11.66 -0.57 -14.71
N SER A 179 11.75 -1.16 -15.90
CA SER A 179 12.03 -0.43 -17.15
C SER A 179 10.90 0.51 -17.61
N TRP A 180 9.67 0.30 -17.14
CA TRP A 180 8.55 1.20 -17.42
C TRP A 180 8.68 2.55 -16.71
N PHE A 181 9.40 2.59 -15.60
CA PHE A 181 9.59 3.79 -14.79
C PHE A 181 10.32 4.86 -15.61
N ASN A 182 10.00 6.14 -15.38
CA ASN A 182 10.46 7.29 -16.16
C ASN A 182 9.93 7.38 -17.61
N THR A 183 9.10 6.45 -18.06
CA THR A 183 8.58 6.46 -19.43
C THR A 183 7.10 6.76 -19.53
N SER A 184 6.31 6.37 -18.52
CA SER A 184 4.85 6.38 -18.60
C SER A 184 4.16 7.40 -17.68
N SER A 185 4.87 7.94 -16.69
CA SER A 185 4.32 8.94 -15.77
C SER A 185 5.24 10.15 -15.62
N PRO A 186 4.82 11.35 -16.03
CA PRO A 186 5.60 12.58 -15.85
C PRO A 186 5.96 12.85 -14.39
N ASP A 187 5.10 12.49 -13.46
CA ASP A 187 5.31 12.74 -12.02
C ASP A 187 6.38 11.84 -11.41
N GLN A 188 6.54 10.65 -11.98
CA GLN A 188 7.59 9.69 -11.62
C GLN A 188 8.87 9.89 -12.44
N ALA A 189 8.75 10.32 -13.68
CA ALA A 189 9.83 10.43 -14.66
C ALA A 189 10.97 11.38 -14.30
N ARG A 190 10.96 12.00 -13.12
CA ARG A 190 11.95 12.99 -12.69
C ARG A 190 12.92 12.46 -11.66
N ALA A 191 12.71 11.26 -11.19
CA ALA A 191 13.67 10.58 -10.33
C ALA A 191 14.89 10.11 -11.15
N ALA A 192 16.04 10.12 -10.52
CA ALA A 192 17.28 9.69 -11.15
C ALA A 192 17.43 8.16 -11.25
N PHE A 193 16.34 7.42 -11.05
CA PHE A 193 16.36 5.96 -11.11
C PHE A 193 16.84 5.43 -12.46
N ALA A 194 17.77 4.49 -12.41
CA ALA A 194 18.22 3.73 -13.55
C ALA A 194 18.57 2.30 -13.14
N GLN A 195 18.23 1.33 -13.96
CA GLN A 195 18.67 -0.06 -13.77
C GLN A 195 20.12 -0.18 -14.27
N LYS A 196 21.08 -0.09 -13.33
CA LYS A 196 22.51 -0.15 -13.64
C LYS A 196 23.04 -1.58 -13.57
N GLY A 197 24.07 -1.87 -14.38
CA GLY A 197 24.79 -3.13 -14.31
C GLY A 197 23.97 -4.37 -14.68
N GLY A 198 22.86 -4.22 -15.42
CA GLY A 198 21.98 -5.32 -15.77
C GLY A 198 21.08 -5.81 -14.62
N ILE A 199 21.11 -5.15 -13.47
CA ILE A 199 20.26 -5.50 -12.32
C ILE A 199 18.86 -4.96 -12.57
N HIS A 200 17.93 -5.80 -13.01
CA HIS A 200 16.54 -5.42 -13.19
C HIS A 200 15.70 -5.62 -11.92
N GLN A 201 14.52 -4.99 -11.89
CA GLN A 201 13.57 -5.14 -10.80
C GLN A 201 12.62 -6.29 -11.11
N TYR A 202 12.43 -7.18 -10.15
CA TYR A 202 11.50 -8.31 -10.25
C TYR A 202 10.13 -7.92 -9.69
N VAL A 203 9.09 -8.65 -10.12
CA VAL A 203 7.80 -8.66 -9.43
C VAL A 203 8.02 -9.27 -8.05
N SER A 204 7.71 -8.51 -7.01
CA SER A 204 8.02 -8.87 -5.63
C SER A 204 6.90 -9.68 -4.99
N ALA A 205 7.27 -10.57 -4.06
CA ALA A 205 6.35 -11.24 -3.16
C ALA A 205 6.30 -10.53 -1.80
N LEU A 206 5.31 -10.87 -0.96
CA LEU A 206 5.22 -10.39 0.42
C LEU A 206 6.49 -10.74 1.24
N GLN A 207 7.06 -11.92 1.00
CA GLN A 207 8.32 -12.35 1.62
C GLN A 207 9.48 -11.42 1.27
N ASP A 208 9.51 -10.90 0.02
CA ASP A 208 10.52 -9.95 -0.44
C ASP A 208 10.41 -8.63 0.34
N GLN A 209 9.20 -8.09 0.46
CA GLN A 209 8.95 -6.86 1.24
C GLN A 209 9.42 -7.00 2.69
N ILE A 210 9.10 -8.13 3.34
CA ILE A 210 9.54 -8.42 4.70
C ILE A 210 11.07 -8.48 4.78
N ALA A 211 11.72 -9.15 3.84
CA ALA A 211 13.18 -9.24 3.79
C ALA A 211 13.83 -7.85 3.66
N TYR A 212 13.28 -6.97 2.80
CA TYR A 212 13.79 -5.60 2.66
C TYR A 212 13.57 -4.78 3.93
N ALA A 213 12.44 -4.92 4.61
CA ALA A 213 12.21 -4.28 5.90
C ALA A 213 13.21 -4.75 6.97
N GLN A 214 13.70 -5.99 6.87
CA GLN A 214 14.72 -6.57 7.77
C GLN A 214 16.16 -6.18 7.43
N GLY A 215 16.42 -5.34 6.43
CA GLY A 215 17.78 -4.96 6.02
C GLY A 215 18.45 -5.98 5.11
N LYS A 216 17.67 -6.78 4.40
CA LYS A 216 18.14 -7.74 3.40
C LYS A 216 17.92 -7.23 1.99
N MET A 217 18.50 -7.91 1.01
CA MET A 217 18.31 -7.74 -0.42
C MET A 217 18.26 -9.11 -1.11
N LEU A 218 17.80 -9.14 -2.37
CA LEU A 218 17.76 -10.39 -3.13
C LEU A 218 19.14 -11.01 -3.28
N ARG A 219 19.23 -12.32 -3.08
CA ARG A 219 20.40 -13.10 -3.51
C ARG A 219 20.40 -13.18 -5.04
N ARG A 220 21.54 -12.86 -5.64
CA ARG A 220 21.74 -12.91 -7.09
C ARG A 220 22.92 -13.82 -7.43
N ASP A 221 22.84 -14.46 -8.58
CA ASP A 221 23.95 -15.25 -9.11
C ASP A 221 25.03 -14.36 -9.76
N ALA A 222 26.03 -15.00 -10.38
CA ALA A 222 27.13 -14.31 -11.05
C ALA A 222 26.67 -13.47 -12.28
N ASN A 223 25.49 -13.73 -12.83
CA ASN A 223 24.90 -12.99 -13.94
C ASN A 223 24.00 -11.84 -13.46
N GLY A 224 23.80 -11.71 -12.15
CA GLY A 224 22.91 -10.72 -11.55
C GLY A 224 21.46 -11.17 -11.46
N GLU A 225 21.17 -12.43 -11.82
CA GLU A 225 19.81 -12.97 -11.78
C GLU A 225 19.43 -13.42 -10.38
N ARG A 226 18.15 -13.25 -10.03
CA ARG A 226 17.59 -13.69 -8.76
C ARG A 226 17.73 -15.21 -8.57
N VAL A 227 18.24 -15.62 -7.43
CA VAL A 227 18.29 -17.02 -7.01
C VAL A 227 17.09 -17.33 -6.14
N LEU A 228 16.19 -18.21 -6.64
CA LEU A 228 15.04 -18.71 -5.88
C LEU A 228 14.76 -20.15 -6.33
N ALA A 229 15.00 -21.09 -5.42
CA ALA A 229 14.70 -22.50 -5.65
C ALA A 229 13.22 -22.77 -5.39
N TYR A 230 12.71 -23.86 -5.97
CA TYR A 230 11.34 -24.33 -5.77
C TYR A 230 11.23 -25.86 -5.86
N HIS A 231 10.22 -26.42 -5.20
CA HIS A 231 9.94 -27.84 -5.19
C HIS A 231 8.42 -28.10 -5.03
N ILE A 232 8.01 -29.35 -5.11
CA ILE A 232 6.62 -29.74 -4.85
C ILE A 232 6.38 -29.75 -3.34
N LYS A 233 5.27 -29.13 -2.89
CA LYS A 233 4.85 -29.19 -1.49
C LYS A 233 4.65 -30.64 -1.04
N ASP A 234 5.08 -30.96 0.17
CA ASP A 234 5.00 -32.33 0.72
C ASP A 234 3.62 -32.98 0.59
N LYS A 235 2.55 -32.21 0.76
CA LYS A 235 1.17 -32.70 0.64
C LYS A 235 0.80 -33.18 -0.76
N TYR A 236 1.57 -32.79 -1.79
CA TYR A 236 1.31 -33.12 -3.21
C TYR A 236 2.35 -34.03 -3.86
N LYS A 237 3.40 -34.40 -3.13
CA LYS A 237 4.55 -35.17 -3.64
C LYS A 237 4.21 -36.53 -4.29
N ASP A 238 3.05 -37.09 -3.96
CA ASP A 238 2.59 -38.38 -4.49
C ASP A 238 1.37 -38.22 -5.43
N MET A 239 1.07 -37.00 -5.88
CA MET A 239 -0.11 -36.67 -6.68
C MET A 239 0.25 -36.36 -8.13
N THR A 240 -0.62 -36.72 -9.06
CA THR A 240 -0.60 -36.23 -10.43
C THR A 240 -1.14 -34.80 -10.52
N LEU A 241 -0.85 -34.08 -11.63
CA LEU A 241 -1.40 -32.73 -11.85
C LEU A 241 -2.94 -32.75 -11.88
N GLU A 242 -3.55 -33.84 -12.38
CA GLU A 242 -5.01 -33.97 -12.33
C GLU A 242 -5.54 -34.08 -10.90
N GLN A 243 -4.89 -34.86 -10.04
CA GLN A 243 -5.27 -34.98 -8.63
C GLN A 243 -5.10 -33.64 -7.89
N ILE A 244 -3.99 -32.91 -8.14
CA ILE A 244 -3.75 -31.57 -7.60
C ILE A 244 -4.85 -30.62 -8.09
N TYR A 245 -5.11 -30.58 -9.39
CA TYR A 245 -6.16 -29.71 -9.95
C TYR A 245 -7.53 -29.98 -9.33
N ASN A 246 -7.85 -31.24 -9.04
CA ASN A 246 -9.13 -31.60 -8.42
C ASN A 246 -9.19 -31.30 -6.92
N ALA A 247 -8.04 -31.30 -6.24
CA ALA A 247 -7.93 -30.95 -4.83
C ALA A 247 -8.01 -29.43 -4.59
N GLU A 248 -7.58 -28.62 -5.57
CA GLU A 248 -7.52 -27.16 -5.42
C GLU A 248 -8.89 -26.49 -5.49
N LYS A 249 -9.03 -25.43 -4.72
CA LYS A 249 -10.24 -24.60 -4.68
C LYS A 249 -10.34 -23.72 -5.92
N ARG A 250 -11.55 -23.45 -6.36
CA ARG A 250 -11.80 -22.42 -7.36
C ARG A 250 -11.81 -21.05 -6.71
N THR A 251 -11.22 -20.08 -7.41
CA THR A 251 -11.49 -18.66 -7.13
C THR A 251 -12.96 -18.38 -7.40
N THR A 252 -13.60 -17.73 -6.47
CA THR A 252 -14.99 -17.31 -6.69
C THR A 252 -15.03 -16.09 -7.59
N LYS A 253 -16.15 -15.94 -8.27
CA LYS A 253 -16.51 -14.76 -9.02
C LYS A 253 -16.40 -13.50 -8.17
N CYS A 254 -16.03 -12.39 -8.78
CA CYS A 254 -16.26 -11.06 -8.23
C CYS A 254 -17.76 -10.81 -8.04
N ASP A 255 -18.12 -10.31 -6.88
CA ASP A 255 -19.50 -9.90 -6.58
C ASP A 255 -19.81 -8.48 -7.09
N ASP A 256 -18.90 -7.87 -7.86
CA ASP A 256 -19.11 -6.57 -8.50
C ASP A 256 -20.22 -6.68 -9.55
N PRO A 257 -21.36 -6.01 -9.36
CA PRO A 257 -22.49 -6.07 -10.27
C PRO A 257 -22.20 -5.46 -11.66
N SER A 258 -21.12 -4.67 -11.79
CA SER A 258 -20.68 -4.12 -13.07
C SER A 258 -19.98 -5.14 -13.96
N VAL A 259 -19.51 -6.25 -13.41
CA VAL A 259 -18.84 -7.33 -14.13
C VAL A 259 -19.85 -8.31 -14.68
N SER A 260 -20.10 -8.27 -15.98
CA SER A 260 -21.16 -9.03 -16.66
C SER A 260 -20.88 -10.51 -16.88
N TYR A 261 -19.71 -11.04 -16.50
CA TYR A 261 -19.33 -12.44 -16.75
C TYR A 261 -18.86 -13.16 -15.50
N THR A 262 -19.14 -14.45 -15.48
CA THR A 262 -18.66 -15.35 -14.42
C THR A 262 -17.33 -15.94 -14.84
N TYR A 263 -16.28 -15.64 -14.07
CA TYR A 263 -14.97 -16.27 -14.22
C TYR A 263 -14.60 -17.03 -12.96
N ALA A 264 -14.11 -18.26 -13.10
CA ALA A 264 -13.62 -19.04 -11.98
C ALA A 264 -12.32 -19.72 -12.42
N ALA A 265 -11.21 -19.21 -11.93
CA ALA A 265 -9.91 -19.87 -12.05
C ALA A 265 -9.69 -20.83 -10.90
N LYS A 266 -8.87 -21.84 -11.10
CA LYS A 266 -8.36 -22.69 -10.03
C LYS A 266 -6.93 -22.31 -9.70
N TYR A 267 -6.63 -22.24 -8.41
CA TYR A 267 -5.25 -22.31 -7.97
C TYR A 267 -4.62 -23.63 -8.40
N MET A 268 -3.31 -23.59 -8.51
CA MET A 268 -2.45 -24.75 -8.59
C MET A 268 -1.36 -24.59 -7.54
N ASP A 269 -1.75 -24.52 -6.28
CA ASP A 269 -0.91 -24.20 -5.12
C ASP A 269 -0.10 -25.42 -4.65
N PHE A 270 0.64 -26.02 -5.59
CA PHE A 270 1.47 -27.20 -5.32
C PHE A 270 2.96 -26.91 -5.24
N VAL A 271 3.36 -25.68 -5.58
CA VAL A 271 4.77 -25.25 -5.59
C VAL A 271 5.12 -24.61 -4.27
N ASP A 272 6.24 -24.99 -3.71
CA ASP A 272 6.89 -24.35 -2.58
C ASP A 272 8.16 -23.64 -3.04
N TYR A 273 8.35 -22.41 -2.63
CA TYR A 273 9.52 -21.59 -2.96
C TYR A 273 10.40 -21.43 -1.74
N ASP A 274 11.68 -21.66 -1.89
CA ASP A 274 12.67 -21.54 -0.82
C ASP A 274 13.07 -20.07 -0.62
N PHE A 275 12.16 -19.33 0.00
CA PHE A 275 12.39 -17.92 0.31
C PHE A 275 13.46 -17.72 1.39
N ASP A 276 13.70 -18.67 2.28
CA ASP A 276 14.69 -18.53 3.34
C ASP A 276 16.10 -18.34 2.78
N ASP A 277 16.40 -19.02 1.67
CA ASP A 277 17.67 -18.93 0.98
C ASP A 277 17.73 -17.86 -0.13
N ALA A 278 16.64 -17.12 -0.35
CA ALA A 278 16.53 -16.15 -1.44
C ALA A 278 17.16 -14.78 -1.14
N TYR A 279 17.65 -14.55 0.08
CA TYR A 279 18.11 -13.23 0.53
C TYR A 279 19.51 -13.26 1.12
N VAL A 280 20.17 -12.11 1.05
CA VAL A 280 21.45 -11.82 1.71
C VAL A 280 21.33 -10.51 2.49
N ALA A 281 22.24 -10.29 3.44
CA ALA A 281 22.34 -8.99 4.12
C ALA A 281 22.62 -7.89 3.07
N ASP A 282 21.88 -6.77 3.16
CA ASP A 282 22.11 -5.63 2.30
C ASP A 282 23.37 -4.88 2.77
N PRO A 283 24.46 -4.81 1.97
CA PRO A 283 25.67 -4.11 2.37
C PRO A 283 25.49 -2.59 2.50
N GLN A 284 24.36 -2.06 2.02
CA GLN A 284 24.02 -0.65 2.12
C GLN A 284 23.01 -0.35 3.24
N ASP A 285 22.64 -1.35 4.03
CA ASP A 285 21.73 -1.20 5.15
C ASP A 285 22.33 -0.28 6.23
N THR A 286 21.59 0.76 6.61
CA THR A 286 22.00 1.70 7.67
C THR A 286 21.35 1.41 9.02
N GLY A 287 20.59 0.34 9.13
CA GLY A 287 20.00 -0.14 10.38
C GLY A 287 18.57 0.30 10.66
N ASN A 288 17.88 0.93 9.70
CA ASN A 288 16.44 1.17 9.84
C ASN A 288 15.66 -0.13 9.70
N ARG A 289 14.66 -0.31 10.53
CA ARG A 289 13.75 -1.47 10.54
C ARG A 289 12.30 -0.98 10.51
N PRO A 290 11.81 -0.60 9.32
CA PRO A 290 10.40 -0.22 9.15
C PRO A 290 9.48 -1.41 9.34
N GLY A 291 8.21 -1.12 9.65
CA GLY A 291 7.13 -2.09 9.51
C GLY A 291 6.66 -2.22 8.06
N ILE A 292 5.67 -3.07 7.83
CA ILE A 292 4.96 -3.21 6.56
C ILE A 292 3.49 -2.81 6.72
N TYR A 293 2.93 -2.23 5.67
CA TYR A 293 1.53 -1.79 5.60
C TYR A 293 0.95 -2.40 4.33
N ILE A 294 0.05 -3.40 4.44
CA ILE A 294 -0.33 -4.26 3.32
C ILE A 294 -1.83 -4.19 3.02
N GLU A 295 -2.19 -3.92 1.75
CA GLU A 295 -3.56 -3.79 1.30
C GLU A 295 -4.11 -5.09 0.72
N PHE A 296 -5.24 -5.54 1.26
CA PHE A 296 -6.07 -6.56 0.61
C PHE A 296 -6.85 -5.93 -0.54
N LYS A 297 -6.37 -6.12 -1.76
CA LYS A 297 -7.09 -5.69 -2.96
C LYS A 297 -8.33 -6.55 -3.18
N GLU A 298 -9.48 -5.91 -3.33
CA GLU A 298 -10.70 -6.60 -3.76
C GLU A 298 -10.68 -6.71 -5.29
N SER A 299 -10.11 -7.78 -5.77
CA SER A 299 -10.08 -8.12 -7.19
C SER A 299 -10.99 -9.30 -7.46
N TRP A 300 -11.68 -9.28 -8.60
CA TRP A 300 -12.54 -10.37 -9.04
C TRP A 300 -11.76 -11.68 -9.34
N LEU A 301 -10.45 -11.61 -9.46
CA LEU A 301 -9.55 -12.75 -9.62
C LEU A 301 -8.90 -13.23 -8.32
N ASN A 302 -8.83 -12.38 -7.30
CA ASN A 302 -8.23 -12.78 -6.04
C ASN A 302 -9.12 -13.79 -5.30
N PRO A 303 -8.51 -14.73 -4.57
CA PRO A 303 -9.25 -15.74 -3.83
C PRO A 303 -9.98 -15.14 -2.62
N LYS A 304 -11.11 -15.71 -2.28
CA LYS A 304 -11.84 -15.36 -1.05
C LYS A 304 -11.13 -15.81 0.24
N ASP A 305 -10.05 -16.56 0.15
CA ASP A 305 -9.17 -16.93 1.27
C ASP A 305 -7.83 -16.16 1.28
N MET A 306 -7.79 -15.01 0.61
CA MET A 306 -6.59 -14.15 0.53
C MET A 306 -6.05 -13.79 1.92
N GLU A 307 -6.94 -13.44 2.85
CA GLU A 307 -6.58 -13.07 4.21
C GLU A 307 -5.97 -14.22 4.99
N VAL A 308 -6.44 -15.47 4.74
CA VAL A 308 -5.86 -16.69 5.34
C VAL A 308 -4.46 -16.95 4.77
N ARG A 309 -4.26 -16.73 3.47
CA ARG A 309 -2.95 -16.89 2.83
C ARG A 309 -1.94 -15.88 3.35
N VAL A 310 -2.33 -14.63 3.49
CA VAL A 310 -1.49 -13.59 4.09
C VAL A 310 -1.20 -13.92 5.56
N TYR A 311 -2.20 -14.38 6.32
CA TYR A 311 -2.00 -14.81 7.72
C TYR A 311 -0.92 -15.88 7.84
N ASN A 312 -0.95 -16.89 6.98
CA ASN A 312 0.03 -17.97 6.97
C ASN A 312 1.41 -17.46 6.52
N ALA A 313 1.49 -16.71 5.42
CA ALA A 313 2.76 -16.14 4.93
C ALA A 313 3.45 -15.25 5.98
N LEU A 314 2.68 -14.43 6.71
CA LEU A 314 3.21 -13.65 7.83
C LEU A 314 3.70 -14.55 8.98
N ALA A 315 3.02 -15.66 9.27
CA ALA A 315 3.42 -16.60 10.31
C ALA A 315 4.73 -17.33 9.94
N ASP A 316 4.84 -17.78 8.69
CA ASP A 316 6.03 -18.45 8.17
C ASP A 316 7.26 -17.52 8.23
N CYS A 317 7.08 -16.22 8.00
CA CYS A 317 8.14 -15.22 8.12
C CYS A 317 8.38 -14.72 9.57
N GLY A 318 7.65 -15.18 10.58
CA GLY A 318 7.74 -14.69 11.95
C GLY A 318 7.17 -13.26 12.16
N TRP A 319 6.33 -12.81 11.24
CA TRP A 319 5.75 -11.45 11.25
C TRP A 319 4.28 -11.39 11.67
N ASN A 320 3.62 -12.54 11.88
CA ASN A 320 2.23 -12.57 12.35
C ASN A 320 2.13 -12.33 13.86
N ILE A 321 1.91 -11.10 14.27
CA ILE A 321 1.77 -10.74 15.70
C ILE A 321 0.53 -11.35 16.37
N ALA A 322 -0.44 -11.85 15.61
CA ALA A 322 -1.59 -12.56 16.17
C ALA A 322 -1.21 -13.94 16.75
N THR A 323 -0.12 -14.55 16.24
CA THR A 323 0.42 -15.83 16.69
C THR A 323 1.76 -15.71 17.40
N GLN A 324 2.57 -14.71 17.02
CA GLN A 324 3.93 -14.49 17.47
C GLN A 324 4.11 -13.02 17.90
N PRO A 325 3.38 -12.55 18.93
CA PRO A 325 3.52 -11.18 19.42
C PRO A 325 4.91 -10.96 20.04
N GLU A 326 5.42 -9.76 19.91
CA GLU A 326 6.58 -9.33 20.69
C GLU A 326 6.20 -9.27 22.16
N THR A 327 6.97 -9.96 22.99
CA THR A 327 6.71 -10.07 24.43
C THR A 327 7.31 -8.91 25.22
N GLU A 328 8.32 -8.27 24.67
CA GLU A 328 8.98 -7.10 25.26
C GLU A 328 8.51 -5.82 24.57
N HIS A 329 8.26 -4.78 25.35
CA HIS A 329 8.00 -3.46 24.80
C HIS A 329 9.30 -2.86 24.27
N LYS A 330 9.40 -2.73 22.94
CA LYS A 330 10.52 -2.08 22.27
C LYS A 330 10.06 -0.71 21.75
N PRO A 331 10.89 0.33 21.84
CA PRO A 331 10.56 1.63 21.31
C PRO A 331 10.53 1.62 19.77
N PHE A 332 9.67 2.45 19.17
CA PHE A 332 9.56 2.60 17.72
C PHE A 332 10.81 3.20 17.08
N TYR A 333 11.61 3.90 17.86
CA TYR A 333 12.84 4.54 17.43
C TYR A 333 13.97 4.28 18.42
N THR A 334 15.17 4.02 17.92
CA THR A 334 16.34 3.74 18.72
C THR A 334 17.60 4.30 18.07
N ASN A 335 18.34 5.14 18.79
CA ASN A 335 19.62 5.71 18.31
C ASN A 335 19.54 6.38 16.92
N GLY A 336 18.51 7.13 16.68
CA GLY A 336 18.31 7.81 15.39
C GLY A 336 17.91 6.86 14.26
N LYS A 337 17.33 5.70 14.56
CA LYS A 337 16.88 4.70 13.59
C LYS A 337 15.43 4.30 13.83
N VAL A 338 14.73 4.01 12.75
CA VAL A 338 13.41 3.37 12.78
C VAL A 338 13.56 1.94 13.29
N ASN A 339 12.68 1.55 14.20
CA ASN A 339 12.70 0.22 14.85
C ASN A 339 11.31 -0.44 14.87
N VAL A 340 10.35 0.07 14.09
CA VAL A 340 8.95 -0.38 14.06
C VAL A 340 8.85 -1.88 13.72
N GLY A 341 9.67 -2.36 12.80
CA GLY A 341 9.73 -3.77 12.38
C GLY A 341 10.11 -4.77 13.48
N ASN A 342 10.59 -4.29 14.64
CA ASN A 342 10.90 -5.11 15.81
C ASN A 342 9.87 -4.98 16.94
N THR A 343 8.71 -4.36 16.67
CA THR A 343 7.63 -4.12 17.65
C THR A 343 6.35 -4.84 17.24
N ASN A 344 5.32 -4.79 18.09
CA ASN A 344 3.99 -5.25 17.73
C ASN A 344 3.31 -4.36 16.65
N GLY A 345 3.90 -3.23 16.30
CA GLY A 345 3.50 -2.39 15.18
C GLY A 345 4.06 -2.80 13.82
N LYS A 346 4.82 -3.90 13.73
CA LYS A 346 5.53 -4.31 12.50
C LYS A 346 4.63 -4.61 11.30
N VAL A 347 3.35 -4.89 11.51
CA VAL A 347 2.37 -5.13 10.44
C VAL A 347 1.12 -4.30 10.68
N ILE A 348 0.70 -3.56 9.64
CA ILE A 348 -0.63 -2.97 9.56
C ILE A 348 -1.31 -3.55 8.33
N LEU A 349 -2.55 -4.00 8.50
CA LEU A 349 -3.41 -4.46 7.42
C LEU A 349 -4.28 -3.30 6.94
N GLN A 350 -4.65 -3.27 5.65
CA GLN A 350 -5.59 -2.27 5.14
C GLN A 350 -6.48 -2.82 4.03
N THR A 351 -7.59 -2.16 3.78
CA THR A 351 -8.45 -2.43 2.63
C THR A 351 -9.49 -1.33 2.43
N PHE A 352 -9.92 -1.15 1.18
CA PHE A 352 -11.11 -0.37 0.82
C PHE A 352 -12.39 -1.21 0.89
N SER A 353 -12.27 -2.53 0.84
CA SER A 353 -13.41 -3.44 0.71
C SER A 353 -14.05 -3.75 2.05
N PHE A 354 -15.37 -3.56 2.16
CA PHE A 354 -16.16 -4.01 3.31
C PHE A 354 -16.04 -5.53 3.55
N ASP A 355 -16.08 -6.31 2.48
CA ASP A 355 -15.98 -7.77 2.56
C ASP A 355 -14.59 -8.22 3.01
N ALA A 356 -13.52 -7.62 2.46
CA ALA A 356 -12.16 -7.93 2.87
C ALA A 356 -11.88 -7.53 4.32
N LEU A 357 -12.42 -6.37 4.78
CA LEU A 357 -12.34 -5.95 6.17
C LEU A 357 -12.98 -6.99 7.10
N THR A 358 -14.19 -7.46 6.75
CA THR A 358 -14.90 -8.51 7.49
C THR A 358 -14.11 -9.82 7.53
N ARG A 359 -13.55 -10.26 6.39
CA ARG A 359 -12.74 -11.48 6.32
C ARG A 359 -11.46 -11.35 7.14
N ALA A 360 -10.75 -10.21 7.04
CA ALA A 360 -9.55 -9.94 7.82
C ALA A 360 -9.84 -9.96 9.33
N TYR A 361 -10.95 -9.33 9.77
CA TYR A 361 -11.38 -9.41 11.17
C TYR A 361 -11.63 -10.86 11.61
N ASN A 362 -12.29 -11.66 10.77
CA ASN A 362 -12.56 -13.07 11.07
C ASN A 362 -11.30 -13.92 11.17
N VAL A 363 -10.24 -13.59 10.41
CA VAL A 363 -8.96 -14.33 10.42
C VAL A 363 -8.05 -13.84 11.54
N PHE A 364 -7.80 -12.54 11.63
CA PHE A 364 -6.82 -11.94 12.56
C PHE A 364 -7.43 -11.61 13.94
N LYS A 365 -8.76 -11.67 14.09
CA LYS A 365 -9.48 -11.46 15.37
C LYS A 365 -9.20 -10.11 16.02
N GLY A 366 -8.94 -9.06 15.24
CA GLY A 366 -8.62 -7.72 15.74
C GLY A 366 -7.30 -7.60 16.50
N LYS A 367 -6.39 -8.59 16.36
CA LYS A 367 -5.10 -8.61 17.08
C LYS A 367 -3.96 -7.91 16.33
N VAL A 368 -4.18 -7.53 15.08
CA VAL A 368 -3.24 -6.81 14.22
C VAL A 368 -3.86 -5.46 13.89
N PRO A 369 -3.10 -4.35 13.93
CA PRO A 369 -3.61 -3.05 13.49
C PRO A 369 -4.22 -3.15 12.10
N MET A 370 -5.42 -2.60 11.93
CA MET A 370 -6.20 -2.66 10.70
C MET A 370 -6.67 -1.26 10.32
N CYS A 371 -6.40 -0.85 9.09
CA CYS A 371 -6.86 0.40 8.50
C CYS A 371 -8.03 0.14 7.55
N PHE A 372 -9.11 0.87 7.77
CA PHE A 372 -10.21 0.95 6.83
C PHE A 372 -10.01 2.18 5.94
N LEU A 373 -9.70 1.96 4.67
CA LEU A 373 -9.50 2.99 3.67
C LEU A 373 -10.85 3.49 3.15
N LEU A 374 -11.00 4.80 3.01
CA LEU A 374 -12.23 5.42 2.53
C LEU A 374 -12.08 5.93 1.10
N TRP A 375 -13.04 5.56 0.26
CA TRP A 375 -13.16 5.99 -1.12
C TRP A 375 -14.63 6.20 -1.49
N THR A 376 -14.93 7.20 -2.29
CA THR A 376 -16.31 7.54 -2.72
C THR A 376 -16.85 6.66 -3.85
N GLY A 377 -16.08 5.67 -4.29
CA GLY A 377 -16.41 4.80 -5.41
C GLY A 377 -17.38 3.67 -5.06
N THR A 378 -17.22 2.56 -5.74
CA THR A 378 -18.15 1.43 -5.79
C THR A 378 -18.42 0.70 -4.47
N TYR A 379 -17.58 0.86 -3.46
CA TYR A 379 -17.67 0.07 -2.22
C TYR A 379 -18.52 0.70 -1.12
N ALA A 380 -18.94 1.96 -1.28
CA ALA A 380 -19.63 2.72 -0.24
C ALA A 380 -20.74 3.62 -0.78
N THR A 381 -21.47 3.16 -1.79
CA THR A 381 -22.49 3.95 -2.50
C THR A 381 -23.62 4.45 -1.60
N ASP A 382 -23.92 3.72 -0.52
CA ASP A 382 -25.02 4.03 0.39
C ASP A 382 -24.60 4.94 1.56
N LEU A 383 -23.30 5.07 1.83
CA LEU A 383 -22.78 5.90 2.90
C LEU A 383 -22.41 7.30 2.39
N LYS A 384 -22.87 8.32 3.10
CA LYS A 384 -22.64 9.73 2.73
C LYS A 384 -21.44 10.28 3.49
N TYR A 385 -20.25 10.24 2.87
CA TYR A 385 -19.02 10.74 3.46
C TYR A 385 -19.04 12.25 3.76
N ASN A 386 -19.88 13.02 3.07
CA ASN A 386 -19.98 14.48 3.16
C ASN A 386 -21.03 14.97 4.19
N THR A 387 -21.57 14.10 5.00
CA THR A 387 -22.46 14.45 6.12
C THR A 387 -21.92 13.86 7.43
N PRO A 388 -22.04 14.55 8.57
CA PRO A 388 -21.57 14.05 9.85
C PRO A 388 -22.18 12.71 10.24
N THR A 389 -23.47 12.50 9.98
CA THR A 389 -24.15 11.22 10.27
C THR A 389 -23.59 10.09 9.41
N GLY A 390 -23.49 10.30 8.09
CA GLY A 390 -22.94 9.28 7.19
C GLY A 390 -21.47 8.98 7.46
N TYR A 391 -20.70 9.97 7.88
CA TYR A 391 -19.31 9.75 8.27
C TYR A 391 -19.19 8.96 9.59
N ALA A 392 -20.11 9.17 10.54
CA ALA A 392 -20.21 8.37 11.74
C ALA A 392 -20.54 6.89 11.42
N ASP A 393 -21.32 6.63 10.37
CA ASP A 393 -21.63 5.27 9.90
C ASP A 393 -20.38 4.56 9.38
N PHE A 394 -19.52 5.24 8.62
CA PHE A 394 -18.21 4.70 8.21
C PHE A 394 -17.33 4.33 9.41
N ILE A 395 -17.24 5.22 10.39
CA ILE A 395 -16.48 4.98 11.62
C ILE A 395 -17.02 3.76 12.36
N SER A 396 -18.33 3.69 12.53
CA SER A 396 -19.00 2.58 13.21
C SER A 396 -18.79 1.26 12.48
N TYR A 397 -18.88 1.27 11.15
CA TYR A 397 -18.60 0.09 10.35
C TYR A 397 -17.14 -0.40 10.56
N GLY A 398 -16.17 0.50 10.47
CA GLY A 398 -14.78 0.18 10.72
C GLY A 398 -14.55 -0.44 12.10
N LEU A 399 -15.06 0.19 13.16
CA LEU A 399 -14.93 -0.29 14.54
C LEU A 399 -15.57 -1.67 14.75
N ASN A 400 -16.77 -1.89 14.20
CA ASN A 400 -17.48 -3.16 14.31
C ASN A 400 -16.78 -4.31 13.58
N HIS A 401 -15.87 -3.99 12.65
CA HIS A 401 -15.09 -4.96 11.88
C HIS A 401 -13.58 -4.90 12.20
N GLY A 402 -13.23 -4.39 13.38
CA GLY A 402 -11.89 -4.47 13.92
C GLY A 402 -10.88 -3.49 13.33
N ALA A 403 -11.34 -2.41 12.69
CA ALA A 403 -10.45 -1.35 12.26
C ALA A 403 -10.01 -0.47 13.46
N HIS A 404 -8.73 -0.15 13.51
CA HIS A 404 -8.09 0.70 14.51
C HIS A 404 -7.71 2.06 13.93
N ILE A 405 -7.67 2.13 12.61
CA ILE A 405 -7.20 3.25 11.80
C ILE A 405 -8.23 3.53 10.72
N MET A 406 -8.50 4.81 10.46
CA MET A 406 -9.21 5.26 9.27
C MET A 406 -8.22 5.87 8.29
N GLY A 407 -8.33 5.52 7.01
CA GLY A 407 -7.51 6.03 5.92
C GLY A 407 -8.36 6.81 4.91
N PRO A 408 -8.73 8.07 5.18
CA PRO A 408 -9.54 8.87 4.25
C PRO A 408 -8.70 9.44 3.10
N ALA A 409 -9.34 9.61 1.93
CA ALA A 409 -8.75 10.32 0.81
C ALA A 409 -8.60 11.82 1.11
N ILE A 410 -7.55 12.44 0.56
CA ILE A 410 -7.38 13.90 0.58
C ILE A 410 -7.49 14.48 -0.83
N SER A 411 -7.97 15.71 -0.91
CA SER A 411 -8.02 16.48 -2.15
C SER A 411 -6.78 17.34 -2.36
N GLY A 412 -6.68 17.95 -3.53
CA GLY A 412 -5.61 18.86 -3.89
C GLY A 412 -4.51 18.20 -4.73
N ALA A 413 -3.82 19.02 -5.53
CA ALA A 413 -2.77 18.53 -6.41
C ALA A 413 -1.61 17.87 -5.64
N PRO A 414 -1.06 16.76 -6.15
CA PRO A 414 -1.36 16.14 -7.45
C PRO A 414 -2.60 15.24 -7.45
N ASN A 415 -3.20 14.95 -6.30
CA ASN A 415 -4.36 14.08 -6.18
C ASN A 415 -5.63 14.81 -6.62
N ASN A 416 -6.49 14.14 -7.36
CA ASN A 416 -7.81 14.63 -7.71
C ASN A 416 -8.91 13.82 -7.02
N TYR A 417 -8.67 13.45 -5.75
CA TYR A 417 -9.63 12.68 -4.98
C TYR A 417 -10.69 13.59 -4.35
N PRO A 418 -11.90 13.09 -4.14
CA PRO A 418 -12.87 13.75 -3.28
C PRO A 418 -12.29 13.91 -1.87
N GLU A 419 -12.54 15.08 -1.26
CA GLU A 419 -12.08 15.35 0.10
C GLU A 419 -12.87 14.53 1.12
N MET A 420 -12.19 13.70 1.88
CA MET A 420 -12.77 12.89 2.95
C MET A 420 -12.06 13.11 4.31
N ASN A 421 -11.18 14.10 4.39
CA ASN A 421 -10.39 14.39 5.60
C ASN A 421 -10.38 15.89 5.95
N ASN A 422 -11.48 16.60 5.67
CA ASN A 422 -11.58 17.99 6.14
C ASN A 422 -11.62 18.02 7.70
N PRO A 423 -11.43 19.21 8.34
CA PRO A 423 -11.28 19.27 9.80
C PRO A 423 -12.39 18.62 10.61
N TRP A 424 -13.64 18.70 10.17
CA TRP A 424 -14.74 18.06 10.90
C TRP A 424 -14.73 16.53 10.78
N GLN A 425 -14.31 15.98 9.62
CA GLN A 425 -14.16 14.53 9.41
C GLN A 425 -13.00 13.99 10.25
N ALA A 426 -11.85 14.66 10.19
CA ALA A 426 -10.68 14.31 11.01
C ALA A 426 -10.98 14.40 12.52
N TYR A 427 -11.76 15.40 12.94
CA TYR A 427 -12.24 15.52 14.32
C TYR A 427 -13.12 14.31 14.73
N MET A 428 -14.01 13.85 13.85
CA MET A 428 -14.87 12.69 14.14
C MET A 428 -14.07 11.40 14.29
N ILE A 429 -13.05 11.19 13.45
CA ILE A 429 -12.11 10.06 13.61
C ILE A 429 -11.41 10.16 14.98
N ARG A 430 -10.88 11.34 15.34
CA ARG A 430 -10.26 11.54 16.65
C ARG A 430 -11.25 11.30 17.80
N LYS A 431 -12.49 11.74 17.67
CA LYS A 431 -13.56 11.54 18.66
C LYS A 431 -13.86 10.06 18.89
N SER A 432 -13.71 9.20 17.87
CA SER A 432 -13.89 7.75 18.00
C SER A 432 -12.72 7.06 18.71
N GLY A 433 -11.58 7.72 18.86
CA GLY A 433 -10.36 7.15 19.39
C GLY A 433 -9.54 6.35 18.36
N MET A 434 -9.91 6.35 17.09
CA MET A 434 -9.14 5.74 16.00
C MET A 434 -8.00 6.65 15.55
N ILE A 435 -6.96 6.04 15.00
CA ILE A 435 -5.88 6.72 14.26
C ILE A 435 -6.41 7.23 12.93
N ASN A 436 -5.89 8.37 12.47
CA ASN A 436 -6.17 8.95 11.16
C ASN A 436 -4.91 8.92 10.28
N HIS A 437 -4.91 8.05 9.25
CA HIS A 437 -3.85 7.89 8.26
C HIS A 437 -4.37 8.17 6.85
N PRO A 438 -4.52 9.44 6.45
CA PRO A 438 -5.03 9.78 5.11
C PRO A 438 -4.01 9.53 4.00
N TYR A 439 -4.49 9.43 2.75
CA TYR A 439 -3.70 9.16 1.55
C TYR A 439 -4.05 10.13 0.41
N SER A 440 -3.10 10.43 -0.44
CA SER A 440 -1.66 10.39 -0.31
C SER A 440 -1.09 11.80 -0.35
N PHE A 441 0.00 12.03 0.38
CA PHE A 441 0.65 13.33 0.51
C PHE A 441 1.89 13.38 -0.37
N ASP A 442 1.85 14.22 -1.40
CA ASP A 442 2.88 14.26 -2.44
C ASP A 442 3.43 15.67 -2.67
N SER A 443 2.95 16.66 -1.90
CA SER A 443 3.47 18.01 -1.92
C SER A 443 3.58 18.59 -0.51
N TYR A 444 4.50 19.53 -0.35
CA TYR A 444 4.66 20.27 0.91
C TYR A 444 3.38 21.02 1.28
N ALA A 445 2.66 21.53 0.29
CA ALA A 445 1.40 22.23 0.50
C ALA A 445 0.31 21.35 1.10
N GLN A 446 0.20 20.10 0.64
CA GLN A 446 -0.73 19.15 1.26
C GLN A 446 -0.38 18.92 2.74
N MET A 447 0.90 18.73 3.05
CA MET A 447 1.34 18.56 4.44
C MET A 447 1.04 19.80 5.29
N ALA A 448 1.35 21.01 4.80
CA ALA A 448 1.04 22.25 5.47
C ALA A 448 -0.47 22.43 5.70
N LYS A 449 -1.29 22.11 4.70
CA LYS A 449 -2.75 22.16 4.80
C LYS A 449 -3.29 21.36 5.98
N TYR A 450 -2.88 20.10 6.10
CA TYR A 450 -3.47 19.19 7.09
C TYR A 450 -2.70 19.15 8.41
N MET A 451 -1.38 19.38 8.39
CA MET A 451 -0.53 19.35 9.57
C MET A 451 -0.26 20.75 10.15
N GLY A 452 -0.58 21.82 9.41
CA GLY A 452 -0.50 23.22 9.83
C GLY A 452 -1.69 23.69 10.67
N TYR A 453 -2.36 22.78 11.39
CA TYR A 453 -3.59 23.04 12.13
C TYR A 453 -4.75 23.49 11.23
N TYR A 454 -4.73 23.02 9.99
CA TYR A 454 -5.69 23.36 8.94
C TYR A 454 -5.80 24.87 8.65
N ASN A 455 -4.79 25.66 9.01
CA ASN A 455 -4.80 27.10 8.70
C ASN A 455 -4.73 27.35 7.19
N ASP A 456 -3.95 26.55 6.49
CA ASP A 456 -3.72 26.66 5.04
C ASP A 456 -4.66 25.75 4.23
N TYR A 457 -5.74 25.29 4.87
CA TYR A 457 -6.63 24.27 4.29
C TYR A 457 -7.13 24.62 2.88
N TYR A 458 -7.51 25.87 2.64
CA TYR A 458 -8.02 26.32 1.35
C TYR A 458 -6.95 26.74 0.35
N ASP A 459 -5.75 27.04 0.81
CA ASP A 459 -4.65 27.51 -0.04
C ASP A 459 -3.89 26.35 -0.70
N ALA A 460 -3.99 25.15 -0.17
CA ALA A 460 -3.24 24.00 -0.62
C ALA A 460 -3.68 23.44 -1.99
N GLY A 461 -4.80 23.90 -2.53
CA GLY A 461 -5.25 23.59 -3.89
C GLY A 461 -4.60 24.41 -4.99
N ASN A 462 -3.64 25.30 -4.67
CA ASN A 462 -2.98 26.13 -5.66
C ASN A 462 -2.07 25.30 -6.57
N THR A 463 -2.32 25.38 -7.88
CA THR A 463 -1.60 24.61 -8.91
C THR A 463 -0.11 24.95 -8.99
N THR A 464 0.31 26.14 -8.58
CA THR A 464 1.74 26.51 -8.53
C THR A 464 2.53 25.66 -7.55
N GLN A 465 1.87 25.03 -6.59
CA GLN A 465 2.49 24.13 -5.61
C GLN A 465 2.69 22.72 -6.16
N PHE A 466 2.02 22.37 -7.25
CA PHE A 466 2.29 21.14 -7.99
C PHE A 466 3.75 21.09 -8.49
N ASP A 467 4.32 22.22 -8.84
CA ASP A 467 5.71 22.30 -9.27
C ASP A 467 6.69 21.86 -8.18
N ASN A 468 6.30 21.90 -6.91
CA ASN A 468 7.12 21.42 -5.80
C ASN A 468 7.32 19.89 -5.82
N LEU A 469 6.44 19.15 -6.49
CA LEU A 469 6.63 17.71 -6.72
C LEU A 469 7.88 17.43 -7.54
N LEU A 470 8.27 18.38 -8.36
CA LEU A 470 9.37 18.26 -9.33
C LEU A 470 10.71 18.58 -8.71
N LEU A 471 10.72 19.17 -7.52
CA LEU A 471 11.93 19.60 -6.85
C LEU A 471 12.49 18.45 -6.00
N THR A 472 13.79 18.20 -6.12
CA THR A 472 14.50 17.27 -5.25
C THR A 472 14.71 17.83 -3.84
N THR A 473 14.49 19.14 -3.66
CA THR A 473 14.58 19.83 -2.38
C THR A 473 13.31 20.62 -2.11
N VAL A 474 12.91 20.69 -0.85
CA VAL A 474 11.80 21.55 -0.43
C VAL A 474 12.23 23.01 -0.62
N PRO A 475 11.48 23.86 -1.34
CA PRO A 475 11.81 25.27 -1.47
C PRO A 475 11.90 25.95 -0.11
N ALA A 476 12.87 26.83 0.08
CA ALA A 476 12.99 27.59 1.31
C ALA A 476 11.73 28.42 1.64
N THR A 477 11.00 28.84 0.60
CA THR A 477 9.73 29.58 0.73
C THR A 477 8.54 28.70 1.13
N ALA A 478 8.65 27.37 1.04
CA ALA A 478 7.57 26.47 1.44
C ALA A 478 7.25 26.53 2.94
N HIS A 479 8.22 26.96 3.74
CA HIS A 479 8.04 27.17 5.19
C HIS A 479 7.24 28.42 5.55
N THR A 480 7.15 29.39 4.67
CA THR A 480 6.50 30.68 4.97
C THR A 480 4.99 30.59 5.04
N ASN A 481 4.39 29.54 4.51
CA ASN A 481 2.94 29.31 4.54
C ASN A 481 2.49 28.57 5.80
N PHE A 482 3.43 28.08 6.61
CA PHE A 482 3.11 27.47 7.90
C PHE A 482 2.84 28.56 8.91
N SER A 483 1.58 29.00 9.01
CA SER A 483 1.21 30.07 9.91
C SER A 483 1.35 29.64 11.36
N GLY A 484 2.00 30.41 12.19
CA GLY A 484 2.11 30.13 13.61
C GLY A 484 0.80 30.24 14.40
N THR A 485 -0.32 30.57 13.76
CA THR A 485 -1.63 30.75 14.41
C THR A 485 -2.47 29.52 14.21
N LYS A 486 -2.53 28.66 15.22
CA LYS A 486 -3.24 27.39 15.21
C LYS A 486 -4.72 27.57 15.46
N SER A 487 -5.54 27.66 14.41
CA SER A 487 -6.99 27.85 14.54
C SER A 487 -7.75 26.55 14.76
N THR A 488 -7.31 25.47 14.13
CA THR A 488 -7.93 24.13 14.25
C THR A 488 -6.84 23.12 14.59
N PRO A 489 -7.01 22.28 15.63
CA PRO A 489 -6.04 21.26 15.99
C PRO A 489 -5.75 20.30 14.86
N VAL A 490 -4.54 19.75 14.84
CA VAL A 490 -4.18 18.63 13.96
C VAL A 490 -4.85 17.35 14.45
N TYR A 491 -5.60 16.71 13.57
CA TYR A 491 -6.25 15.41 13.83
C TYR A 491 -5.69 14.32 12.93
N MET A 492 -4.45 14.44 12.49
CA MET A 492 -3.73 13.41 11.74
C MET A 492 -2.67 12.78 12.63
N ASP A 493 -2.49 11.48 12.47
CA ASP A 493 -1.57 10.68 13.27
C ASP A 493 -0.47 10.02 12.43
N GLY A 494 -0.50 10.19 11.15
CA GLY A 494 0.41 9.69 10.13
C GLY A 494 -0.22 9.83 8.76
N PHE A 495 0.47 9.42 7.70
CA PHE A 495 -0.05 9.50 6.33
C PHE A 495 0.77 8.72 5.31
N PHE A 496 0.13 8.40 4.19
CA PHE A 496 0.77 7.79 3.03
C PHE A 496 1.39 8.84 2.11
N THR A 497 2.55 8.53 1.54
CA THR A 497 3.25 9.46 0.64
C THR A 497 4.03 8.72 -0.45
N ASN A 498 4.02 9.28 -1.67
CA ASN A 498 4.95 8.89 -2.73
C ASN A 498 6.34 9.56 -2.58
N ARG A 499 6.48 10.44 -1.56
CA ARG A 499 7.66 11.27 -1.33
C ARG A 499 8.10 11.27 0.13
N SER A 500 8.59 10.10 0.59
CA SER A 500 9.01 9.93 1.99
C SER A 500 10.07 10.93 2.42
N GLU A 501 10.99 11.30 1.55
CA GLU A 501 12.05 12.27 1.85
C GLU A 501 11.49 13.65 2.20
N MET A 502 10.46 14.08 1.45
CA MET A 502 9.79 15.36 1.68
C MET A 502 8.98 15.32 2.96
N SER A 503 8.21 14.27 3.15
CA SER A 503 7.35 14.07 4.31
C SER A 503 8.14 13.99 5.61
N LEU A 504 9.22 13.22 5.64
CA LEU A 504 10.10 13.11 6.79
C LEU A 504 10.74 14.44 7.14
N ARG A 505 11.20 15.20 6.14
CA ARG A 505 11.75 16.54 6.33
C ARG A 505 10.71 17.48 6.93
N PHE A 506 9.49 17.49 6.37
CA PHE A 506 8.39 18.31 6.92
C PHE A 506 8.14 17.98 8.40
N MET A 507 8.06 16.69 8.75
CA MET A 507 7.82 16.24 10.12
C MET A 507 8.92 16.71 11.09
N ILE A 508 10.19 16.63 10.67
CA ILE A 508 11.33 17.08 11.49
C ILE A 508 11.31 18.61 11.66
N GLU A 509 11.19 19.35 10.57
CA GLU A 509 11.26 20.82 10.55
C GLU A 509 10.10 21.47 11.32
N ASN A 510 8.96 20.82 11.40
CA ASN A 510 7.77 21.32 12.09
C ASN A 510 7.56 20.69 13.49
N GLY A 511 8.54 19.95 14.00
CA GLY A 511 8.55 19.46 15.38
C GLY A 511 7.61 18.30 15.67
N PHE A 512 7.11 17.60 14.64
CA PHE A 512 6.34 16.35 14.79
C PHE A 512 7.24 15.14 14.97
N ARG A 513 8.53 15.28 14.73
CA ARG A 513 9.54 14.25 14.91
C ARG A 513 10.73 14.79 15.71
N CYS A 514 11.51 13.90 16.33
CA CYS A 514 12.64 14.24 17.21
C CYS A 514 12.22 15.12 18.40
N ASN A 515 11.07 14.84 18.97
CA ASN A 515 10.47 15.61 20.05
C ASN A 515 10.06 14.67 21.21
N ALA A 516 10.50 14.99 22.42
CA ALA A 516 10.22 14.22 23.63
C ALA A 516 8.87 14.58 24.29
N ASN A 517 8.22 15.66 23.85
CA ASN A 517 7.10 16.26 24.57
C ASN A 517 5.88 16.51 23.67
N LEU A 518 5.64 15.65 22.67
CA LEU A 518 4.43 15.74 21.88
C LEU A 518 3.21 15.38 22.74
N PRO A 519 2.10 16.13 22.66
CA PRO A 519 0.88 15.69 23.33
C PRO A 519 0.43 14.32 22.77
N ASN A 520 0.14 13.38 23.66
CA ASN A 520 -0.47 12.13 23.22
C ASN A 520 -1.98 12.33 23.00
N PRO A 521 -2.49 12.24 21.76
CA PRO A 521 -3.89 12.53 21.49
C PRO A 521 -4.86 11.48 22.02
N PHE A 522 -4.37 10.29 22.36
CA PHE A 522 -5.17 9.15 22.81
C PHE A 522 -5.08 8.91 24.32
N HIS A 523 -4.08 9.46 24.98
CA HIS A 523 -3.85 9.31 26.42
C HIS A 523 -3.75 10.72 27.05
N LYS A 524 -4.88 11.17 27.58
CA LYS A 524 -5.01 12.54 28.12
C LYS A 524 -4.00 12.80 29.27
N GLY A 525 -3.19 13.83 29.08
CA GLY A 525 -2.19 14.25 30.07
C GLY A 525 -0.85 13.54 29.94
N GLU A 526 -0.72 12.62 29.00
CA GLU A 526 0.54 11.97 28.66
C GLU A 526 1.23 12.64 27.48
N THR A 527 2.53 12.44 27.37
CA THR A 527 3.34 12.84 26.22
C THR A 527 3.73 11.64 25.39
N TYR A 528 3.86 11.85 24.09
CA TYR A 528 4.45 10.91 23.15
C TYR A 528 5.88 11.34 22.86
N ASP A 529 6.82 10.43 23.10
CA ASP A 529 8.25 10.66 22.90
C ASP A 529 8.73 9.94 21.63
N ASN A 530 9.14 10.72 20.62
CA ASN A 530 9.85 10.22 19.46
C ASN A 530 11.21 10.89 19.25
N SER A 531 11.83 11.36 20.33
CA SER A 531 13.14 12.03 20.32
C SER A 531 14.27 11.19 19.73
N GLN A 532 14.12 9.86 19.78
CA GLN A 532 15.07 8.90 19.20
C GLN A 532 14.85 8.60 17.70
N ALA A 533 13.88 9.26 17.06
CA ALA A 533 13.66 9.11 15.61
C ALA A 533 14.84 9.72 14.81
N PRO A 534 15.02 9.33 13.54
CA PRO A 534 16.00 9.96 12.67
C PRO A 534 15.82 11.49 12.64
N SER A 535 16.88 12.22 12.96
CA SER A 535 16.86 13.70 13.06
C SER A 535 17.20 14.42 11.75
N SER A 536 17.53 13.68 10.71
CA SER A 536 17.83 14.21 9.37
C SER A 536 17.39 13.20 8.31
N VAL A 537 17.08 13.71 7.13
CA VAL A 537 16.75 12.91 5.95
C VAL A 537 17.97 12.85 5.06
N PRO A 538 18.42 11.65 4.65
CA PRO A 538 19.51 11.51 3.68
C PRO A 538 19.18 12.20 2.33
N ASP A 539 20.22 12.49 1.55
CA ASP A 539 20.03 12.96 0.18
C ASP A 539 19.41 11.84 -0.67
N ALA A 540 18.25 12.13 -1.25
CA ALA A 540 17.42 11.14 -1.92
C ALA A 540 18.12 10.52 -3.16
N GLU A 541 18.73 11.36 -4.00
CA GLU A 541 19.40 10.91 -5.22
C GLU A 541 20.70 10.16 -4.90
N LYS A 542 21.50 10.67 -3.97
CA LYS A 542 22.72 9.98 -3.54
C LYS A 542 22.41 8.64 -2.88
N THR A 543 21.29 8.53 -2.16
CA THR A 543 20.88 7.25 -1.60
C THR A 543 20.50 6.27 -2.70
N LEU A 544 19.76 6.71 -3.72
CA LEU A 544 19.43 5.87 -4.87
C LEU A 544 20.72 5.36 -5.56
N GLN A 545 21.68 6.26 -5.82
CA GLN A 545 22.98 5.92 -6.41
C GLN A 545 23.79 4.95 -5.53
N ARG A 546 23.80 5.14 -4.19
CA ARG A 546 24.45 4.26 -3.22
C ARG A 546 23.87 2.85 -3.24
N LEU A 547 22.56 2.74 -3.40
CA LEU A 547 21.85 1.46 -3.52
C LEU A 547 22.10 0.73 -4.86
N GLY A 548 22.73 1.41 -5.82
CA GLY A 548 23.07 0.85 -7.14
C GLY A 548 22.07 1.17 -8.24
N TYR A 549 21.21 2.18 -8.07
CA TYR A 549 20.17 2.56 -9.02
C TYR A 549 20.40 3.96 -9.60
#